data_901151d5945f9d74daf85c672abdba32
#
_entry.id   901151d5945f9d74daf85c672abdba32
#
_cell.length_a   1.000
_cell.length_b   1.000
_cell.length_c   1.000
_cell.angle_alpha   90.00
_cell.angle_beta   90.00
_cell.angle_gamma   90.00
#
_symmetry.space_group_name_H-M   'P 1'
#
loop_
_entity.id
_entity.type
_entity.pdbx_description
1 polymer ?
#
loop_
_entity_poly.entity_id
_entity_poly.type
_entity_poly.pdbx_seq_one_letter_code
_entity_poly.pdbx_strand_id
1 'polypeptide(L)'
;MLSYRVSPHRDTLSAIQAIDDVLRKLPSLPDDLSFVVDGNPIYLLAQHFFAQHGISFDVRQVIGLTNEDPVSEAFRPLKQIIERFNRTFKGNYRPTHGFGAEEGSVSFVTLFVAYFNFLRPHSALEGRVPVVIPELADLPHMPARWTKLIAMAQAFLQQEAA
;
A
#
# COMPACT_ATOMS: atom_id res chain seq x y z
N MET A 1 -1.64 -4.87 0.92
CA MET A 1 -1.28 -3.44 1.10
C MET A 1 -2.11 -2.90 2.25
N LEU A 2 -1.48 -2.32 3.28
CA LEU A 2 -2.19 -1.80 4.46
C LEU A 2 -2.79 -0.42 4.23
N SER A 3 -2.07 0.45 3.53
CA SER A 3 -2.52 1.80 3.21
C SER A 3 -2.02 2.25 1.84
N TYR A 4 -2.68 3.22 1.28
CA TYR A 4 -2.24 3.95 0.10
C TYR A 4 -2.76 5.38 0.18
N ARG A 5 -2.03 6.29 -0.47
CA ARG A 5 -2.45 7.69 -0.58
C ARG A 5 -2.15 8.20 -1.98
N VAL A 6 -3.11 8.89 -2.54
CA VAL A 6 -2.93 9.65 -3.79
C VAL A 6 -2.74 11.12 -3.40
N SER A 7 -1.64 11.71 -3.81
CA SER A 7 -1.33 13.12 -3.51
C SER A 7 -0.77 13.79 -4.76
N PRO A 8 -1.12 15.06 -5.03
CA PRO A 8 -0.54 15.82 -6.11
C PRO A 8 0.94 16.16 -5.87
N HIS A 9 1.39 16.11 -4.61
CA HIS A 9 2.76 16.45 -4.22
C HIS A 9 3.43 15.31 -3.46
N ARG A 10 4.73 15.16 -3.67
CA ARG A 10 5.58 14.26 -2.90
C ARG A 10 6.31 15.08 -1.83
N ASP A 11 5.62 15.38 -0.74
CA ASP A 11 6.09 16.20 0.37
C ASP A 11 6.08 15.43 1.70
N THR A 12 6.63 16.08 2.74
CA THR A 12 6.70 15.50 4.09
C THR A 12 5.32 15.26 4.68
N LEU A 13 4.35 16.14 4.42
CA LEU A 13 2.97 15.97 4.91
C LEU A 13 2.33 14.70 4.36
N SER A 14 2.49 14.45 3.06
CA SER A 14 2.00 13.22 2.43
C SER A 14 2.66 11.97 3.02
N ALA A 15 3.95 12.03 3.37
CA ALA A 15 4.66 10.94 4.04
C ALA A 15 4.14 10.71 5.46
N ILE A 16 3.93 11.78 6.25
CA ILE A 16 3.34 11.70 7.60
C ILE A 16 1.97 11.04 7.52
N GLN A 17 1.11 11.52 6.65
CA GLN A 17 -0.25 11.00 6.50
C GLN A 17 -0.27 9.52 6.06
N ALA A 18 0.63 9.12 5.14
CA ALA A 18 0.72 7.73 4.70
C ALA A 18 1.20 6.79 5.82
N ILE A 19 2.14 7.24 6.66
CA ILE A 19 2.61 6.50 7.82
C ILE A 19 1.52 6.44 8.90
N ASP A 20 0.84 7.56 9.22
CA ASP A 20 -0.28 7.60 10.17
C ASP A 20 -1.40 6.62 9.78
N ASP A 21 -1.76 6.58 8.50
CA ASP A 21 -2.75 5.63 7.97
C ASP A 21 -2.34 4.16 8.20
N VAL A 22 -1.04 3.84 8.20
CA VAL A 22 -0.55 2.50 8.53
C VAL A 22 -0.60 2.26 10.03
N LEU A 23 -0.08 3.21 10.83
CA LEU A 23 -0.02 3.08 12.30
C LEU A 23 -1.41 2.86 12.92
N ARG A 24 -2.42 3.59 12.45
CA ARG A 24 -3.82 3.44 12.88
C ARG A 24 -4.43 2.07 12.58
N LYS A 25 -3.89 1.33 11.63
CA LYS A 25 -4.39 -0.01 11.26
C LYS A 25 -3.69 -1.13 12.00
N LEU A 26 -2.62 -0.83 12.73
CA LEU A 26 -1.95 -1.81 13.56
C LEU A 26 -2.70 -1.95 14.88
N PRO A 27 -2.98 -3.17 15.36
CA PRO A 27 -3.66 -3.40 16.64
C PRO A 27 -2.82 -2.93 17.84
N SER A 28 -1.49 -2.94 17.69
CA SER A 28 -0.51 -2.38 18.62
C SER A 28 0.75 -2.00 17.82
N LEU A 29 1.53 -1.07 18.35
CA LEU A 29 2.83 -0.71 17.76
C LEU A 29 3.88 -1.71 18.25
N PRO A 30 4.53 -2.49 17.35
CA PRO A 30 5.66 -3.34 17.73
C PRO A 30 6.85 -2.47 18.16
N ASP A 31 7.62 -2.95 19.15
CA ASP A 31 8.83 -2.25 19.65
C ASP A 31 9.93 -2.15 18.57
N ASP A 32 9.94 -3.10 17.63
CA ASP A 32 10.89 -3.19 16.52
C ASP A 32 10.33 -2.70 15.18
N LEU A 33 9.25 -1.90 15.20
CA LEU A 33 8.63 -1.39 13.99
C LEU A 33 9.63 -0.62 13.14
N SER A 34 9.76 -1.01 11.88
CA SER A 34 10.61 -0.32 10.93
C SER A 34 9.95 -0.16 9.55
N PHE A 35 10.19 0.97 8.92
CA PHE A 35 9.79 1.24 7.54
C PHE A 35 10.98 1.18 6.61
N VAL A 36 10.90 0.35 5.59
CA VAL A 36 11.91 0.30 4.52
C VAL A 36 11.47 1.20 3.39
N VAL A 37 12.28 2.21 3.09
CA VAL A 37 11.95 3.28 2.14
C VAL A 37 13.09 3.53 1.16
N ASP A 38 12.82 4.34 0.14
CA ASP A 38 13.87 4.86 -0.74
C ASP A 38 14.66 6.00 -0.06
N GLY A 39 15.67 6.54 -0.75
CA GLY A 39 16.54 7.61 -0.22
C GLY A 39 15.88 8.99 -0.10
N ASN A 40 14.54 9.12 -0.19
CA ASN A 40 13.90 10.41 -0.07
C ASN A 40 13.89 10.90 1.40
N PRO A 41 14.40 12.10 1.70
CA PRO A 41 14.51 12.62 3.07
C PRO A 41 13.15 12.86 3.76
N ILE A 42 12.04 12.93 3.01
CA ILE A 42 10.70 13.15 3.59
C ILE A 42 10.33 12.11 4.65
N TYR A 43 10.83 10.87 4.53
CA TYR A 43 10.55 9.80 5.48
C TYR A 43 11.29 9.97 6.81
N LEU A 44 12.52 10.51 6.78
CA LEU A 44 13.26 10.86 8.00
C LEU A 44 12.62 12.05 8.71
N LEU A 45 12.12 13.04 7.95
CA LEU A 45 11.37 14.16 8.51
C LEU A 45 10.06 13.70 9.14
N ALA A 46 9.36 12.76 8.50
CA ALA A 46 8.17 12.15 9.06
C ALA A 46 8.48 11.35 10.34
N GLN A 47 9.57 10.57 10.38
CA GLN A 47 10.03 9.88 11.58
C GLN A 47 10.26 10.86 12.72
N HIS A 48 10.97 11.96 12.45
CA HIS A 48 11.23 12.99 13.47
C HIS A 48 9.92 13.61 14.01
N PHE A 49 8.95 13.90 13.12
CA PHE A 49 7.63 14.37 13.52
C PHE A 49 6.95 13.42 14.49
N PHE A 50 6.89 12.13 14.18
CA PHE A 50 6.25 11.13 15.04
C PHE A 50 6.99 10.96 16.38
N ALA A 51 8.32 11.01 16.38
CA ALA A 51 9.11 10.94 17.61
C ALA A 51 8.79 12.10 18.58
N GLN A 52 8.57 13.31 18.06
CA GLN A 52 8.12 14.46 18.86
C GLN A 52 6.72 14.26 19.49
N HIS A 53 5.91 13.35 18.93
CA HIS A 53 4.58 13.00 19.42
C HIS A 53 4.56 11.67 20.21
N GLY A 54 5.74 11.18 20.62
CA GLY A 54 5.85 9.97 21.44
C GLY A 54 5.67 8.65 20.68
N ILE A 55 5.69 8.68 19.35
CA ILE A 55 5.61 7.49 18.51
C ILE A 55 6.98 7.21 17.92
N SER A 56 7.56 6.05 18.26
CA SER A 56 8.90 5.66 17.84
C SER A 56 8.84 4.48 16.85
N PHE A 57 9.60 4.58 15.77
CA PHE A 57 9.85 3.52 14.80
C PHE A 57 11.15 3.82 14.04
N ASP A 58 11.72 2.80 13.41
CA ASP A 58 12.90 2.96 12.58
C ASP A 58 12.57 3.25 11.12
N VAL A 59 13.39 4.07 10.46
CA VAL A 59 13.38 4.24 9.01
C VAL A 59 14.67 3.69 8.42
N ARG A 60 14.56 2.66 7.58
CA ARG A 60 15.67 2.01 6.88
C ARG A 60 15.66 2.45 5.42
N GLN A 61 16.59 3.30 5.05
CA GLN A 61 16.71 3.76 3.67
C GLN A 61 17.56 2.77 2.85
N VAL A 62 17.00 2.24 1.77
CA VAL A 62 17.72 1.41 0.80
C VAL A 62 17.92 2.23 -0.47
N ILE A 63 19.15 2.71 -0.66
CA ILE A 63 19.56 3.60 -1.76
C ILE A 63 20.32 2.78 -2.81
N GLY A 64 20.10 3.08 -4.08
CA GLY A 64 20.83 2.43 -5.18
C GLY A 64 20.36 1.03 -5.53
N LEU A 65 21.10 0.40 -6.44
CA LEU A 65 20.85 -0.94 -6.98
C LEU A 65 21.89 -1.99 -6.52
N THR A 66 22.95 -1.54 -5.87
CA THR A 66 24.07 -2.38 -5.41
C THR A 66 23.99 -2.62 -3.90
N ASN A 67 24.60 -3.72 -3.44
CA ASN A 67 24.70 -4.03 -2.00
C ASN A 67 26.02 -3.45 -1.44
N GLU A 68 26.17 -2.14 -1.50
CA GLU A 68 27.41 -1.46 -1.09
C GLU A 68 27.46 -1.15 0.41
N ASP A 69 26.35 -1.34 1.11
CA ASP A 69 26.25 -1.13 2.55
C ASP A 69 25.42 -2.22 3.23
N PRO A 70 25.64 -2.49 4.54
CA PRO A 70 24.93 -3.54 5.28
C PRO A 70 23.41 -3.35 5.35
N VAL A 71 22.93 -2.10 5.34
CA VAL A 71 21.47 -1.81 5.34
C VAL A 71 20.86 -2.21 4.02
N SER A 72 21.49 -1.84 2.91
CA SER A 72 21.02 -2.22 1.58
C SER A 72 21.03 -3.74 1.40
N GLU A 73 22.06 -4.44 1.89
CA GLU A 73 22.13 -5.89 1.84
C GLU A 73 20.98 -6.55 2.62
N ALA A 74 20.77 -6.12 3.87
CA ALA A 74 19.76 -6.70 4.76
C ALA A 74 18.31 -6.43 4.30
N PHE A 75 18.02 -5.21 3.82
CA PHE A 75 16.65 -4.77 3.54
C PHE A 75 16.27 -4.72 2.05
N ARG A 76 17.19 -5.01 1.14
CA ARG A 76 16.91 -5.10 -0.31
C ARG A 76 15.78 -6.04 -0.67
N PRO A 77 15.64 -7.24 -0.08
CA PRO A 77 14.51 -8.12 -0.38
C PRO A 77 13.16 -7.44 -0.16
N LEU A 78 13.03 -6.61 0.89
CA LEU A 78 11.80 -5.85 1.17
C LEU A 78 11.57 -4.74 0.14
N LYS A 79 12.64 -4.02 -0.25
CA LYS A 79 12.56 -3.04 -1.33
C LYS A 79 12.11 -3.68 -2.65
N GLN A 80 12.60 -4.88 -2.98
CA GLN A 80 12.19 -5.60 -4.18
C GLN A 80 10.69 -5.95 -4.20
N ILE A 81 10.06 -6.14 -3.04
CA ILE A 81 8.61 -6.34 -2.95
C ILE A 81 7.87 -5.10 -3.46
N ILE A 82 8.27 -3.92 -3.00
CA ILE A 82 7.68 -2.65 -3.42
C ILE A 82 7.96 -2.36 -4.91
N GLU A 83 9.16 -2.69 -5.40
CA GLU A 83 9.51 -2.53 -6.82
C GLU A 83 8.67 -3.44 -7.73
N ARG A 84 8.45 -4.69 -7.33
CA ARG A 84 7.55 -5.62 -8.05
C ARG A 84 6.10 -5.13 -8.04
N PHE A 85 5.64 -4.61 -6.90
CA PHE A 85 4.33 -3.98 -6.79
C PHE A 85 4.22 -2.79 -7.74
N ASN A 86 5.17 -1.86 -7.72
CA ASN A 86 5.22 -0.71 -8.61
C ASN A 86 5.26 -1.10 -10.09
N ARG A 87 5.96 -2.18 -10.44
CA ARG A 87 5.97 -2.74 -11.81
C ARG A 87 4.58 -3.22 -12.22
N THR A 88 3.90 -3.94 -11.33
CA THR A 88 2.52 -4.39 -11.55
C THR A 88 1.57 -3.21 -11.70
N PHE A 89 1.66 -2.21 -10.82
CA PHE A 89 0.86 -0.99 -10.91
C PHE A 89 1.09 -0.26 -12.24
N LYS A 90 2.35 -0.03 -12.61
CA LYS A 90 2.71 0.64 -13.87
C LYS A 90 2.23 -0.13 -15.10
N GLY A 91 2.22 -1.45 -15.06
CA GLY A 91 1.68 -2.29 -16.13
C GLY A 91 0.18 -2.09 -16.35
N ASN A 92 -0.57 -1.83 -15.28
CA ASN A 92 -2.00 -1.52 -15.36
C ASN A 92 -2.28 -0.03 -15.65
N TYR A 93 -1.42 0.87 -15.18
CA TYR A 93 -1.58 2.31 -15.38
C TYR A 93 -1.19 2.78 -16.78
N ARG A 94 -0.11 2.27 -17.37
CA ARG A 94 0.39 2.72 -18.67
C ARG A 94 -0.64 2.71 -19.80
N PRO A 95 -1.52 1.68 -19.92
CA PRO A 95 -2.56 1.67 -20.96
C PRO A 95 -3.61 2.78 -20.82
N THR A 96 -3.71 3.44 -19.66
CA THR A 96 -4.69 4.53 -19.47
C THR A 96 -4.22 5.86 -20.08
N HIS A 97 -2.96 5.95 -20.52
CA HIS A 97 -2.33 7.19 -21.04
C HIS A 97 -2.37 8.40 -20.09
N GLY A 98 -2.53 8.15 -18.79
CA GLY A 98 -2.65 9.17 -17.76
C GLY A 98 -4.08 9.34 -17.22
N PHE A 99 -4.24 10.29 -16.33
CA PHE A 99 -5.53 10.62 -15.73
C PHE A 99 -5.95 12.02 -16.17
N GLY A 100 -7.17 12.18 -16.64
CA GLY A 100 -7.73 13.48 -17.01
C GLY A 100 -8.21 14.31 -15.81
N ALA A 101 -8.37 13.69 -14.63
CA ALA A 101 -8.83 14.33 -13.42
C ALA A 101 -8.29 13.61 -12.17
N GLU A 102 -8.26 14.31 -11.04
CA GLU A 102 -7.83 13.77 -9.75
C GLU A 102 -8.70 12.59 -9.32
N GLU A 103 -10.02 12.72 -9.43
CA GLU A 103 -10.99 11.65 -9.08
C GLU A 103 -10.74 10.37 -9.89
N GLY A 104 -10.33 10.50 -11.15
CA GLY A 104 -9.95 9.36 -11.99
C GLY A 104 -8.72 8.63 -11.45
N SER A 105 -7.72 9.38 -10.94
CA SER A 105 -6.54 8.79 -10.34
C SER A 105 -6.86 8.09 -9.02
N VAL A 106 -7.65 8.70 -8.16
CA VAL A 106 -8.10 8.11 -6.88
C VAL A 106 -8.90 6.84 -7.13
N SER A 107 -9.88 6.89 -8.04
CA SER A 107 -10.70 5.74 -8.38
C SER A 107 -9.88 4.58 -8.94
N PHE A 108 -8.94 4.86 -9.85
CA PHE A 108 -8.06 3.83 -10.41
C PHE A 108 -7.20 3.17 -9.33
N VAL A 109 -6.55 3.97 -8.46
CA VAL A 109 -5.71 3.44 -7.38
C VAL A 109 -6.53 2.62 -6.41
N THR A 110 -7.74 3.07 -6.04
CA THR A 110 -8.65 2.34 -5.16
C THR A 110 -9.03 0.98 -5.75
N LEU A 111 -9.45 0.94 -7.01
CA LEU A 111 -9.78 -0.31 -7.70
C LEU A 111 -8.55 -1.23 -7.84
N PHE A 112 -7.39 -0.66 -8.15
CA PHE A 112 -6.16 -1.44 -8.24
C PHE A 112 -5.78 -2.06 -6.87
N VAL A 113 -5.89 -1.31 -5.78
CA VAL A 113 -5.62 -1.83 -4.43
C VAL A 113 -6.63 -2.92 -4.04
N ALA A 114 -7.92 -2.72 -4.34
CA ALA A 114 -8.95 -3.73 -4.12
C ALA A 114 -8.66 -5.02 -4.90
N TYR A 115 -8.32 -4.90 -6.17
CA TYR A 115 -7.90 -6.03 -6.99
C TYR A 115 -6.68 -6.74 -6.42
N PHE A 116 -5.63 -5.98 -6.08
CA PHE A 116 -4.37 -6.52 -5.58
C PHE A 116 -4.54 -7.27 -4.25
N ASN A 117 -5.33 -6.72 -3.32
CA ASN A 117 -5.50 -7.29 -2.00
C ASN A 117 -6.48 -8.45 -1.95
N PHE A 118 -7.61 -8.37 -2.66
CA PHE A 118 -8.75 -9.26 -2.45
C PHE A 118 -9.02 -10.21 -3.61
N LEU A 119 -8.54 -9.89 -4.81
CA LEU A 119 -8.96 -10.62 -6.00
C LEU A 119 -7.80 -11.28 -6.76
N ARG A 120 -6.62 -10.65 -6.77
CA ARG A 120 -5.50 -11.13 -7.55
C ARG A 120 -4.78 -12.29 -6.85
N PRO A 121 -4.66 -13.48 -7.49
CA PRO A 121 -3.80 -14.54 -6.98
C PRO A 121 -2.31 -14.14 -7.04
N HIS A 122 -1.56 -14.48 -6.01
CA HIS A 122 -0.13 -14.21 -5.92
C HIS A 122 0.67 -15.50 -5.86
N SER A 123 1.65 -15.66 -6.73
CA SER A 123 2.52 -16.85 -6.76
C SER A 123 3.28 -17.06 -5.45
N ALA A 124 3.74 -15.96 -4.81
CA ALA A 124 4.40 -16.02 -3.50
C ALA A 124 3.47 -16.47 -2.35
N LEU A 125 2.15 -16.50 -2.58
CA LEU A 125 1.14 -16.99 -1.65
C LEU A 125 0.46 -18.26 -2.18
N GLU A 126 1.15 -19.02 -3.01
CA GLU A 126 0.63 -20.28 -3.60
C GLU A 126 -0.70 -20.09 -4.34
N GLY A 127 -0.87 -18.96 -5.01
CA GLY A 127 -2.10 -18.61 -5.74
C GLY A 127 -3.20 -18.00 -4.88
N ARG A 128 -2.95 -17.81 -3.57
CA ARG A 128 -3.91 -17.13 -2.69
C ARG A 128 -3.85 -15.61 -2.84
N VAL A 129 -4.89 -14.94 -2.37
CA VAL A 129 -4.95 -13.48 -2.27
C VAL A 129 -4.33 -13.01 -0.95
N PRO A 130 -3.77 -11.79 -0.87
CA PRO A 130 -3.19 -11.24 0.38
C PRO A 130 -4.19 -11.14 1.54
N VAL A 131 -5.44 -10.79 1.23
CA VAL A 131 -6.51 -10.67 2.22
C VAL A 131 -7.69 -11.53 1.77
N VAL A 132 -7.98 -12.56 2.53
CA VAL A 132 -9.08 -13.48 2.24
C VAL A 132 -10.39 -12.90 2.77
N ILE A 133 -11.38 -12.77 1.90
CA ILE A 133 -12.76 -12.47 2.23
C ILE A 133 -13.55 -13.75 1.97
N PRO A 134 -14.12 -14.41 3.01
CA PRO A 134 -14.80 -15.70 2.86
C PRO A 134 -15.90 -15.67 1.81
N GLU A 135 -16.67 -14.60 1.75
CA GLU A 135 -17.79 -14.41 0.81
C GLU A 135 -17.37 -14.34 -0.67
N LEU A 136 -16.07 -14.19 -0.93
CA LEU A 136 -15.52 -14.21 -2.29
C LEU A 136 -14.89 -15.55 -2.65
N ALA A 137 -14.62 -16.42 -1.68
CA ALA A 137 -13.88 -17.66 -1.89
C ALA A 137 -14.61 -18.62 -2.82
N ASP A 138 -15.92 -18.79 -2.62
CA ASP A 138 -16.77 -19.73 -3.36
C ASP A 138 -17.24 -19.22 -4.72
N LEU A 139 -16.93 -17.97 -5.07
CA LEU A 139 -17.35 -17.40 -6.34
C LEU A 139 -16.44 -17.85 -7.48
N PRO A 140 -17.01 -18.44 -8.57
CA PRO A 140 -16.24 -19.20 -9.55
C PRO A 140 -15.37 -18.34 -10.46
N HIS A 141 -15.73 -17.06 -10.70
CA HIS A 141 -15.06 -16.23 -11.68
C HIS A 141 -14.94 -14.77 -11.24
N MET A 142 -13.95 -14.09 -11.80
CA MET A 142 -13.56 -12.74 -11.46
C MET A 142 -14.70 -11.71 -11.52
N PRO A 143 -15.57 -11.68 -12.54
CA PRO A 143 -16.71 -10.76 -12.56
C PRO A 143 -17.65 -10.92 -11.35
N ALA A 144 -17.97 -12.14 -10.94
CA ALA A 144 -18.82 -12.39 -9.78
C ALA A 144 -18.16 -11.90 -8.48
N ARG A 145 -16.85 -12.10 -8.34
CA ARG A 145 -16.07 -11.60 -7.20
C ARG A 145 -16.07 -10.08 -7.13
N TRP A 146 -15.90 -9.40 -8.28
CA TRP A 146 -15.98 -7.94 -8.35
C TRP A 146 -17.37 -7.42 -7.96
N THR A 147 -18.43 -8.00 -8.52
CA THR A 147 -19.81 -7.62 -8.20
C THR A 147 -20.08 -7.74 -6.70
N LYS A 148 -19.65 -8.86 -6.09
CA LYS A 148 -19.84 -9.09 -4.66
C LYS A 148 -19.05 -8.09 -3.83
N LEU A 149 -17.77 -7.84 -4.17
CA LEU A 149 -16.92 -6.89 -3.45
C LEU A 149 -17.49 -5.47 -3.50
N ILE A 150 -17.99 -5.02 -4.65
CA ILE A 150 -18.61 -3.70 -4.80
C ILE A 150 -19.89 -3.62 -3.95
N ALA A 151 -20.73 -4.65 -3.96
CA ALA A 151 -21.96 -4.67 -3.16
C ALA A 151 -21.64 -4.63 -1.64
N MET A 152 -20.60 -5.32 -1.19
CA MET A 152 -20.14 -5.27 0.20
C MET A 152 -19.66 -3.88 0.58
N ALA A 153 -18.88 -3.22 -0.28
CA ALA A 153 -18.41 -1.86 -0.04
C ALA A 153 -19.56 -0.86 0.03
N GLN A 154 -20.55 -0.97 -0.85
CA GLN A 154 -21.75 -0.14 -0.83
C GLN A 154 -22.56 -0.33 0.46
N ALA A 155 -22.76 -1.56 0.90
CA ALA A 155 -23.47 -1.85 2.15
C ALA A 155 -22.74 -1.27 3.37
N PHE A 156 -21.41 -1.36 3.40
CA PHE A 156 -20.59 -0.78 4.46
C PHE A 156 -20.76 0.75 4.53
N LEU A 157 -20.69 1.45 3.40
CA LEU A 157 -20.87 2.91 3.36
C LEU A 157 -22.27 3.35 3.78
N GLN A 158 -23.30 2.56 3.48
CA GLN A 158 -24.68 2.84 3.92
C GLN A 158 -24.84 2.69 5.44
N GLN A 159 -24.11 1.76 6.05
CA GLN A 159 -24.13 1.57 7.51
C GLN A 159 -23.39 2.69 8.25
N GLU A 160 -22.30 3.24 7.70
CA GLU A 160 -21.59 4.36 8.30
C GLU A 160 -22.33 5.70 8.15
N ALA A 161 -23.23 5.81 7.19
CA ALA A 161 -24.01 7.02 6.94
C ALA A 161 -25.34 7.09 7.72
N ALA A 162 -25.71 6.02 8.41
CA ALA A 162 -26.95 5.90 9.20
C ALA A 162 -26.71 6.16 10.69
#